data_22653ae4be71fccda35a83ab12fd3c68
#
_entry.id   22653ae4be71fccda35a83ab12fd3c68
#
_cell.length_a   1.000
_cell.length_b   1.000
_cell.length_c   1.000
_cell.angle_alpha   90.00
_cell.angle_beta   90.00
_cell.angle_gamma   90.00
#
_symmetry.space_group_name_H-M   'P 1'
#
loop_
_entity.id
_entity.type
_entity.pdbx_description
1 polymer ?
#
loop_
_entity_poly.entity_id
_entity_poly.type
_entity_poly.pdbx_seq_one_letter_code
_entity_poly.pdbx_strand_id
1 'polypeptide(L)'
;IHATRVGYQYLSIRKLEADTDFDPDTNIFHRQFREALARINRCGVDEARERHLVAQLRQSLDADDLGRTFFKLLQTGIEGYRLIDFDDIGNNSFNVVTELTYANGEDNFRPDITFLVNGMPLGFMEAKRQNNKDGIKAERDRMHSRFSNKAFRRFANITQIMVFSNNQEYDNSDRHHLQGSFYASSAYGNLAYNHFREENKEEMTAIVGPRNEETERFILRDNNLTSYYGSGE
;
A
#
# COMPACT_ATOMS: atom_id res chain seq x y z
N ILE A 1 2.49 -12.18 -4.97
CA ILE A 1 2.13 -13.00 -6.13
C ILE A 1 0.76 -12.58 -6.69
N HIS A 2 -0.35 -12.58 -5.93
CA HIS A 2 -1.66 -12.19 -6.48
C HIS A 2 -1.67 -10.77 -7.04
N ALA A 3 -1.08 -9.80 -6.35
CA ALA A 3 -1.00 -8.41 -6.82
C ALA A 3 -0.34 -8.32 -8.22
N THR A 4 0.66 -9.16 -8.51
CA THR A 4 1.30 -9.13 -9.83
C THR A 4 0.41 -9.67 -10.96
N ARG A 5 -0.60 -10.47 -10.63
CA ARG A 5 -1.60 -10.96 -11.59
C ARG A 5 -2.67 -9.92 -11.94
N VAL A 6 -2.81 -8.89 -11.12
CA VAL A 6 -3.73 -7.76 -11.37
C VAL A 6 -2.99 -6.48 -11.76
N GLY A 7 -1.77 -6.61 -12.28
CA GLY A 7 -1.03 -5.51 -12.91
C GLY A 7 0.01 -4.80 -12.03
N TYR A 8 0.19 -5.19 -10.77
CA TYR A 8 1.27 -4.64 -9.95
C TYR A 8 2.62 -5.23 -10.35
N GLN A 9 3.65 -4.41 -10.32
CA GLN A 9 5.04 -4.86 -10.45
C GLN A 9 5.66 -5.02 -9.07
N TYR A 10 6.27 -6.18 -8.81
CA TYR A 10 6.96 -6.42 -7.56
C TYR A 10 8.32 -5.70 -7.54
N LEU A 11 8.58 -4.94 -6.50
CA LEU A 11 9.88 -4.32 -6.22
C LEU A 11 10.52 -5.00 -5.00
N SER A 12 11.75 -5.49 -5.19
CA SER A 12 12.56 -6.04 -4.10
C SER A 12 13.28 -4.90 -3.39
N ILE A 13 13.01 -4.72 -2.10
CA ILE A 13 13.75 -3.76 -1.27
C ILE A 13 14.95 -4.41 -0.55
N ARG A 14 15.16 -5.72 -0.71
CA ARG A 14 16.26 -6.45 -0.07
C ARG A 14 17.58 -6.27 -0.81
N LYS A 15 17.52 -5.99 -2.08
CA LYS A 15 18.65 -5.53 -2.87
C LYS A 15 18.61 -4.01 -2.85
N LEU A 16 19.50 -3.39 -2.13
CA LEU A 16 19.71 -1.94 -2.14
C LEU A 16 20.28 -1.53 -3.51
N GLU A 17 19.45 -1.60 -4.53
CA GLU A 17 19.73 -1.08 -5.86
C GLU A 17 19.18 0.34 -5.94
N ALA A 18 19.79 1.19 -6.78
CA ALA A 18 19.33 2.57 -6.99
C ALA A 18 17.83 2.66 -7.38
N ASP A 19 17.27 1.56 -7.85
CA ASP A 19 15.87 1.43 -8.26
C ASP A 19 14.88 1.35 -7.10
N THR A 20 15.36 1.09 -5.89
CA THR A 20 14.56 0.92 -4.67
C THR A 20 14.89 1.96 -3.60
N ASP A 21 15.54 3.06 -4.01
CA ASP A 21 15.79 4.20 -3.13
C ASP A 21 14.48 4.95 -2.83
N PHE A 22 14.23 5.19 -1.55
CA PHE A 22 13.02 5.86 -1.09
C PHE A 22 13.32 6.85 0.04
N ASP A 23 12.46 7.85 0.17
CA ASP A 23 12.52 8.81 1.27
C ASP A 23 12.20 8.12 2.61
N PRO A 24 13.10 8.13 3.59
CA PRO A 24 12.93 7.40 4.84
C PRO A 24 11.79 7.93 5.73
N ASP A 25 11.37 9.17 5.52
CA ASP A 25 10.32 9.82 6.30
C ASP A 25 8.91 9.55 5.77
N THR A 26 8.78 9.22 4.49
CA THR A 26 7.48 9.05 3.82
C THR A 26 7.33 7.70 3.12
N ASN A 27 8.44 6.97 2.94
CA ASN A 27 8.53 5.77 2.11
C ASN A 27 8.09 6.01 0.64
N ILE A 28 8.22 7.23 0.13
CA ILE A 28 8.02 7.53 -1.29
C ILE A 28 9.26 7.08 -2.07
N PHE A 29 9.06 6.26 -3.09
CA PHE A 29 10.12 5.72 -3.94
C PHE A 29 10.50 6.75 -5.00
N HIS A 30 11.71 7.28 -4.92
CA HIS A 30 12.19 8.42 -5.70
C HIS A 30 12.09 8.20 -7.20
N ARG A 31 12.60 7.10 -7.71
CA ARG A 31 12.59 6.79 -9.14
C ARG A 31 11.17 6.64 -9.67
N GLN A 32 10.35 5.78 -9.02
CA GLN A 32 8.98 5.51 -9.44
C GLN A 32 8.13 6.78 -9.42
N PHE A 33 8.32 7.62 -8.41
CA PHE A 33 7.62 8.89 -8.29
C PHE A 33 8.02 9.85 -9.41
N ARG A 34 9.31 10.04 -9.66
CA ARG A 34 9.84 10.91 -10.71
C ARG A 34 9.37 10.49 -12.11
N GLU A 35 9.48 9.21 -12.44
CA GLU A 35 9.05 8.68 -13.74
C GLU A 35 7.54 8.82 -13.95
N ALA A 36 6.74 8.59 -12.91
CA ALA A 36 5.30 8.78 -12.96
C ALA A 36 4.92 10.24 -13.15
N LEU A 37 5.53 11.16 -12.40
CA LEU A 37 5.30 12.60 -12.56
C LEU A 37 5.61 13.06 -13.99
N ALA A 38 6.75 12.64 -14.54
CA ALA A 38 7.14 13.01 -15.90
C ALA A 38 6.12 12.50 -16.93
N ARG A 39 5.66 11.27 -16.79
CA ARG A 39 4.70 10.64 -17.69
C ARG A 39 3.32 11.29 -17.61
N ILE A 40 2.77 11.47 -16.40
CA ILE A 40 1.43 12.03 -16.17
C ILE A 40 1.35 13.48 -16.63
N ASN A 41 2.41 14.26 -16.37
CA ASN A 41 2.44 15.70 -16.67
C ASN A 41 3.08 16.02 -18.02
N ARG A 42 3.55 15.00 -18.78
CA ARG A 42 4.18 15.15 -20.08
C ARG A 42 5.31 16.17 -20.10
N CYS A 43 6.12 16.19 -19.05
CA CYS A 43 7.24 17.10 -18.89
C CYS A 43 8.44 16.39 -18.26
N GLY A 44 9.65 16.96 -18.45
CA GLY A 44 10.84 16.46 -17.76
C GLY A 44 10.77 16.77 -16.26
N VAL A 45 11.11 15.80 -15.43
CA VAL A 45 11.26 15.97 -13.98
C VAL A 45 12.65 15.46 -13.60
N ASP A 46 13.53 16.38 -13.20
CA ASP A 46 14.86 16.04 -12.70
C ASP A 46 14.83 15.67 -11.19
N GLU A 47 15.94 15.19 -10.67
CA GLU A 47 16.07 14.80 -9.28
C GLU A 47 15.87 15.96 -8.31
N ALA A 48 16.32 17.15 -8.65
CA ALA A 48 16.18 18.32 -7.79
C ALA A 48 14.70 18.70 -7.65
N ARG A 49 13.97 18.67 -8.76
CA ARG A 49 12.53 18.95 -8.77
C ARG A 49 11.74 17.86 -8.04
N GLU A 50 12.08 16.61 -8.26
CA GLU A 50 11.45 15.48 -7.56
C GLU A 50 11.65 15.62 -6.05
N ARG A 51 12.88 15.81 -5.57
CA ARG A 51 13.18 15.99 -4.14
C ARG A 51 12.47 17.18 -3.52
N HIS A 52 12.34 18.28 -4.27
CA HIS A 52 11.56 19.44 -3.83
C HIS A 52 10.08 19.06 -3.61
N LEU A 53 9.46 18.35 -4.56
CA LEU A 53 8.07 17.93 -4.45
C LEU A 53 7.86 16.91 -3.31
N VAL A 54 8.79 15.96 -3.11
CA VAL A 54 8.74 15.04 -1.96
C VAL A 54 8.83 15.81 -0.64
N ALA A 55 9.68 16.83 -0.54
CA ALA A 55 9.75 17.67 0.66
C ALA A 55 8.44 18.44 0.93
N GLN A 56 7.76 18.93 -0.11
CA GLN A 56 6.45 19.56 0.01
C GLN A 56 5.36 18.55 0.45
N LEU A 57 5.38 17.35 -0.12
CA LEU A 57 4.47 16.27 0.30
C LEU A 57 4.72 15.91 1.77
N ARG A 58 5.99 15.75 2.18
CA ARG A 58 6.37 15.48 3.57
C ARG A 58 5.78 16.54 4.51
N GLN A 59 5.87 17.82 4.17
CA GLN A 59 5.28 18.89 4.96
C GLN A 59 3.75 18.76 5.05
N SER A 60 3.08 18.41 3.97
CA SER A 60 1.63 18.19 3.98
C SER A 60 1.21 17.02 4.87
N LEU A 61 2.08 16.00 4.98
CA LEU A 61 1.86 14.82 5.83
C LEU A 61 2.05 15.10 7.33
N ASP A 62 2.56 16.26 7.72
CA ASP A 62 2.67 16.69 9.11
C ASP A 62 1.36 17.34 9.63
N ALA A 63 0.36 17.56 8.77
CA ALA A 63 -0.93 18.10 9.17
C ALA A 63 -1.65 17.17 10.17
N ASP A 64 -2.35 17.77 11.15
CA ASP A 64 -3.13 17.03 12.16
C ASP A 64 -4.58 16.83 11.68
N ASP A 65 -4.76 16.13 10.56
CA ASP A 65 -6.04 16.04 9.87
C ASP A 65 -6.40 14.67 9.29
N LEU A 66 -5.67 13.64 9.73
CA LEU A 66 -5.85 12.25 9.26
C LEU A 66 -5.74 12.12 7.72
N GLY A 67 -4.79 12.85 7.11
CA GLY A 67 -4.47 12.78 5.70
C GLY A 67 -5.39 13.56 4.76
N ARG A 68 -6.30 14.38 5.27
CA ARG A 68 -7.20 15.19 4.42
C ARG A 68 -6.44 16.16 3.51
N THR A 69 -5.42 16.83 4.03
CA THR A 69 -4.57 17.72 3.24
C THR A 69 -3.85 16.94 2.14
N PHE A 70 -3.28 15.80 2.47
CA PHE A 70 -2.62 14.95 1.47
C PHE A 70 -3.60 14.39 0.44
N PHE A 71 -4.77 13.90 0.86
CA PHE A 71 -5.82 13.45 -0.06
C PHE A 71 -6.24 14.53 -1.05
N LYS A 72 -6.36 15.78 -0.59
CA LYS A 72 -6.64 16.90 -1.47
C LYS A 72 -5.54 17.09 -2.52
N LEU A 73 -4.26 16.94 -2.14
CA LEU A 73 -3.15 17.01 -3.10
C LEU A 73 -3.18 15.86 -4.12
N LEU A 74 -3.61 14.66 -3.74
CA LEU A 74 -3.81 13.58 -4.70
C LEU A 74 -4.84 13.94 -5.78
N GLN A 75 -5.87 14.72 -5.42
CA GLN A 75 -6.93 15.14 -6.34
C GLN A 75 -6.55 16.38 -7.17
N THR A 76 -5.90 17.37 -6.55
CA THR A 76 -5.65 18.68 -7.17
C THR A 76 -4.24 18.86 -7.71
N GLY A 77 -3.32 17.96 -7.34
CA GLY A 77 -1.90 18.09 -7.62
C GLY A 77 -1.16 19.03 -6.67
N ILE A 78 0.11 19.20 -6.93
CA ILE A 78 1.03 20.05 -6.17
C ILE A 78 1.89 20.87 -7.13
N GLU A 79 1.97 22.17 -6.94
CA GLU A 79 2.76 23.11 -7.78
C GLU A 79 2.55 22.91 -9.29
N GLY A 80 1.31 22.60 -9.70
CA GLY A 80 0.93 22.35 -11.09
C GLY A 80 1.20 20.94 -11.60
N TYR A 81 1.76 20.04 -10.77
CA TYR A 81 1.94 18.63 -11.11
C TYR A 81 0.78 17.79 -10.61
N ARG A 82 0.15 17.03 -11.48
CA ARG A 82 -0.78 15.95 -11.09
C ARG A 82 0.02 14.79 -10.51
N LEU A 83 -0.40 14.29 -9.36
CA LEU A 83 0.22 13.15 -8.67
C LEU A 83 -0.35 11.82 -9.13
N ILE A 84 -1.62 11.81 -9.54
CA ILE A 84 -2.35 10.65 -10.05
C ILE A 84 -3.10 11.07 -11.31
N ASP A 85 -3.12 10.21 -12.31
CA ASP A 85 -3.99 10.36 -13.47
C ASP A 85 -5.28 9.56 -13.23
N PHE A 86 -6.35 10.27 -12.86
CA PHE A 86 -7.67 9.67 -12.66
C PHE A 86 -8.45 9.48 -13.96
N ASP A 87 -8.03 10.16 -15.04
CA ASP A 87 -8.69 10.09 -16.34
C ASP A 87 -8.20 8.86 -17.13
N ASP A 88 -6.90 8.57 -17.03
CA ASP A 88 -6.29 7.39 -17.65
C ASP A 88 -5.48 6.61 -16.60
N ILE A 89 -6.09 5.56 -16.07
CA ILE A 89 -5.47 4.71 -15.06
C ILE A 89 -4.16 4.09 -15.56
N GLY A 90 -4.05 3.80 -16.86
CA GLY A 90 -2.86 3.23 -17.48
C GLY A 90 -1.63 4.14 -17.45
N ASN A 91 -1.82 5.44 -17.25
CA ASN A 91 -0.72 6.39 -17.05
C ASN A 91 -0.08 6.31 -15.65
N ASN A 92 -0.69 5.61 -14.70
CA ASN A 92 -0.10 5.43 -13.40
C ASN A 92 0.82 4.20 -13.37
N SER A 93 1.73 4.15 -12.40
CA SER A 93 2.50 2.97 -12.08
C SER A 93 1.99 2.35 -10.80
N PHE A 94 1.88 1.03 -10.80
CA PHE A 94 1.43 0.23 -9.67
C PHE A 94 2.54 -0.72 -9.25
N ASN A 95 3.05 -0.56 -8.05
CA ASN A 95 4.11 -1.41 -7.53
C ASN A 95 3.69 -2.02 -6.20
N VAL A 96 4.25 -3.17 -5.88
CA VAL A 96 4.06 -3.85 -4.60
C VAL A 96 5.40 -4.23 -4.00
N VAL A 97 5.55 -3.94 -2.72
CA VAL A 97 6.72 -4.31 -1.92
C VAL A 97 6.29 -5.10 -0.70
N THR A 98 7.16 -5.99 -0.22
CA THR A 98 6.95 -6.75 1.00
C THR A 98 7.82 -6.21 2.12
N GLU A 99 7.29 -6.23 3.34
CA GLU A 99 8.01 -5.88 4.56
C GLU A 99 8.71 -4.50 4.53
N LEU A 100 8.08 -3.51 3.89
CA LEU A 100 8.57 -2.13 3.87
C LEU A 100 8.46 -1.52 5.26
N THR A 101 9.59 -1.26 5.89
CA THR A 101 9.61 -0.70 7.23
C THR A 101 9.34 0.79 7.20
N TYR A 102 8.38 1.23 7.99
CA TYR A 102 8.25 2.62 8.37
C TYR A 102 8.98 2.82 9.71
N ALA A 103 10.11 3.47 9.66
CA ALA A 103 10.95 3.73 10.83
C ALA A 103 10.61 5.08 11.46
N ASN A 104 10.43 5.10 12.78
CA ASN A 104 10.19 6.33 13.51
C ASN A 104 10.90 6.30 14.87
N GLY A 105 12.19 6.55 14.86
CA GLY A 105 13.03 6.44 16.04
C GLY A 105 13.10 5.00 16.55
N GLU A 106 12.64 4.78 17.78
CA GLU A 106 12.62 3.44 18.41
C GLU A 106 11.39 2.62 17.99
N ASP A 107 10.32 3.28 17.49
CA ASP A 107 9.10 2.64 17.05
C ASP A 107 9.14 2.34 15.55
N ASN A 108 9.08 1.08 15.21
CA ASN A 108 9.04 0.62 13.82
C ASN A 108 7.73 -0.10 13.52
N PHE A 109 7.18 0.16 12.35
CA PHE A 109 6.08 -0.60 11.80
C PHE A 109 6.45 -1.14 10.43
N ARG A 110 6.16 -2.41 10.20
CA ARG A 110 6.49 -3.10 8.96
C ARG A 110 5.26 -3.88 8.48
N PRO A 111 4.46 -3.28 7.58
CA PRO A 111 3.37 -3.98 6.91
C PRO A 111 3.88 -5.21 6.15
N ASP A 112 3.09 -6.27 6.11
CA ASP A 112 3.41 -7.47 5.33
C ASP A 112 3.54 -7.13 3.83
N ILE A 113 2.61 -6.32 3.32
CA ILE A 113 2.57 -5.89 1.91
C ILE A 113 2.22 -4.40 1.86
N THR A 114 2.97 -3.64 1.06
CA THR A 114 2.68 -2.22 0.78
C THR A 114 2.40 -2.04 -0.71
N PHE A 115 1.33 -1.32 -1.03
CA PHE A 115 0.92 -0.98 -2.39
C PHE A 115 1.35 0.45 -2.71
N LEU A 116 2.13 0.59 -3.77
CA LEU A 116 2.58 1.88 -4.25
C LEU A 116 1.78 2.28 -5.50
N VAL A 117 1.33 3.52 -5.53
CA VAL A 117 0.81 4.17 -6.74
C VAL A 117 1.73 5.33 -7.04
N ASN A 118 2.34 5.32 -8.22
CA ASN A 118 3.31 6.34 -8.64
C ASN A 118 4.44 6.54 -7.60
N GLY A 119 4.93 5.44 -7.03
CA GLY A 119 5.96 5.47 -5.99
C GLY A 119 5.49 5.88 -4.58
N MET A 120 4.23 6.31 -4.41
CA MET A 120 3.67 6.69 -3.11
C MET A 120 3.04 5.48 -2.41
N PRO A 121 3.32 5.20 -1.12
CA PRO A 121 2.77 4.06 -0.38
C PRO A 121 1.33 4.34 0.10
N LEU A 122 0.37 4.27 -0.84
CA LEU A 122 -1.02 4.65 -0.59
C LEU A 122 -1.85 3.57 0.09
N GLY A 123 -1.37 2.34 0.14
CA GLY A 123 -2.09 1.27 0.81
C GLY A 123 -1.17 0.20 1.36
N PHE A 124 -1.67 -0.54 2.33
CA PHE A 124 -0.98 -1.72 2.82
C PHE A 124 -1.96 -2.86 3.16
N MET A 125 -1.40 -4.05 3.28
CA MET A 125 -2.13 -5.24 3.68
C MET A 125 -1.38 -5.98 4.78
N GLU A 126 -2.11 -6.34 5.83
CA GLU A 126 -1.71 -7.26 6.88
C GLU A 126 -2.36 -8.62 6.66
N ALA A 127 -1.56 -9.65 6.51
CA ALA A 127 -2.02 -11.01 6.32
C ALA A 127 -1.91 -11.80 7.62
N LYS A 128 -2.97 -12.46 8.01
CA LYS A 128 -3.01 -13.29 9.22
C LYS A 128 -3.19 -14.76 8.83
N ARG A 129 -2.67 -15.65 9.68
CA ARG A 129 -2.86 -17.10 9.47
C ARG A 129 -4.32 -17.46 9.62
N GLN A 130 -4.79 -18.39 8.82
CA GLN A 130 -6.18 -18.86 8.78
C GLN A 130 -6.72 -19.29 10.15
N ASN A 131 -5.89 -19.93 10.95
CA ASN A 131 -6.26 -20.42 12.28
C ASN A 131 -6.12 -19.37 13.41
N ASN A 132 -5.73 -18.14 13.09
CA ASN A 132 -5.63 -17.06 14.06
C ASN A 132 -6.94 -16.27 14.13
N LYS A 133 -7.85 -16.73 14.98
CA LYS A 133 -9.20 -16.16 15.13
C LYS A 133 -9.23 -14.71 15.61
N ASP A 134 -8.23 -14.29 16.39
CA ASP A 134 -8.15 -12.92 16.93
C ASP A 134 -7.21 -12.02 16.13
N GLY A 135 -6.57 -12.54 15.09
CA GLY A 135 -5.49 -11.84 14.39
C GLY A 135 -5.93 -10.53 13.75
N ILE A 136 -7.10 -10.48 13.11
CA ILE A 136 -7.61 -9.27 12.47
C ILE A 136 -7.99 -8.23 13.52
N LYS A 137 -8.65 -8.65 14.60
CA LYS A 137 -9.04 -7.76 15.70
C LYS A 137 -7.83 -7.17 16.40
N ALA A 138 -6.82 -7.99 16.72
CA ALA A 138 -5.58 -7.53 17.34
C ALA A 138 -4.85 -6.52 16.46
N GLU A 139 -4.82 -6.74 15.14
CA GLU A 139 -4.18 -5.79 14.22
C GLU A 139 -4.94 -4.48 14.11
N ARG A 140 -6.26 -4.53 14.10
CA ARG A 140 -7.09 -3.32 14.18
C ARG A 140 -6.74 -2.49 15.41
N ASP A 141 -6.65 -3.11 16.57
CA ASP A 141 -6.39 -2.43 17.83
C ASP A 141 -4.97 -1.82 17.85
N ARG A 142 -4.00 -2.51 17.23
CA ARG A 142 -2.65 -1.97 16.99
C ARG A 142 -2.66 -0.76 16.06
N MET A 143 -3.40 -0.82 14.94
CA MET A 143 -3.51 0.32 14.02
C MET A 143 -4.15 1.52 14.69
N HIS A 144 -5.17 1.30 15.53
CA HIS A 144 -5.79 2.37 16.30
C HIS A 144 -4.78 3.09 17.21
N SER A 145 -3.94 2.32 17.89
CA SER A 145 -2.85 2.87 18.71
C SER A 145 -1.82 3.63 17.88
N ARG A 146 -1.44 3.10 16.70
CA ARG A 146 -0.48 3.77 15.80
C ARG A 146 -1.02 5.09 15.26
N PHE A 147 -2.28 5.13 14.82
CA PHE A 147 -2.87 6.37 14.32
C PHE A 147 -3.09 7.43 15.40
N SER A 148 -3.20 7.02 16.65
CA SER A 148 -3.22 7.93 17.80
C SER A 148 -1.82 8.44 18.18
N ASN A 149 -0.76 7.79 17.72
CA ASN A 149 0.61 8.15 18.00
C ASN A 149 1.13 9.16 16.95
N LYS A 150 1.44 10.38 17.40
CA LYS A 150 1.97 11.46 16.54
C LYS A 150 3.26 11.07 15.81
N ALA A 151 3.99 10.11 16.33
CA ALA A 151 5.19 9.58 15.72
C ALA A 151 4.90 8.87 14.38
N PHE A 152 3.71 8.29 14.20
CA PHE A 152 3.26 7.68 12.95
C PHE A 152 2.36 8.59 12.08
N ARG A 153 2.33 9.90 12.35
CA ARG A 153 1.45 10.84 11.65
C ARG A 153 1.61 10.78 10.13
N ARG A 154 2.84 10.83 9.62
CA ARG A 154 3.09 10.79 8.17
C ARG A 154 2.63 9.49 7.56
N PHE A 155 2.88 8.37 8.23
CA PHE A 155 2.38 7.06 7.81
C PHE A 155 0.85 7.03 7.78
N ALA A 156 0.19 7.51 8.82
CA ALA A 156 -1.27 7.59 8.88
C ALA A 156 -1.85 8.48 7.76
N ASN A 157 -1.21 9.63 7.52
CA ASN A 157 -1.68 10.62 6.55
C ASN A 157 -1.47 10.20 5.09
N ILE A 158 -0.39 9.46 4.77
CA ILE A 158 -0.15 9.00 3.40
C ILE A 158 -0.99 7.76 3.05
N THR A 159 -1.36 6.95 4.04
CA THR A 159 -2.13 5.73 3.85
C THR A 159 -3.58 6.05 3.53
N GLN A 160 -4.05 5.66 2.35
CA GLN A 160 -5.42 5.86 1.91
C GLN A 160 -6.31 4.64 2.17
N ILE A 161 -5.73 3.44 2.09
CA ILE A 161 -6.45 2.19 2.33
C ILE A 161 -5.58 1.19 3.10
N MET A 162 -6.20 0.54 4.06
CA MET A 162 -5.63 -0.56 4.83
C MET A 162 -6.45 -1.80 4.59
N VAL A 163 -5.80 -2.94 4.37
CA VAL A 163 -6.43 -4.24 4.18
C VAL A 163 -5.95 -5.20 5.25
N PHE A 164 -6.87 -5.95 5.82
CA PHE A 164 -6.60 -6.99 6.82
C PHE A 164 -7.27 -8.27 6.38
N SER A 165 -6.53 -9.37 6.28
CA SER A 165 -7.09 -10.62 5.79
C SER A 165 -6.50 -11.82 6.52
N ASN A 166 -7.32 -12.82 6.81
CA ASN A 166 -6.87 -14.13 7.22
C ASN A 166 -7.04 -15.19 6.13
N ASN A 167 -7.27 -14.76 4.89
CA ASN A 167 -7.44 -15.61 3.72
C ASN A 167 -8.55 -16.67 3.88
N GLN A 168 -9.64 -16.29 4.56
CA GLN A 168 -10.85 -17.07 4.71
C GLN A 168 -12.03 -16.36 4.07
N GLU A 169 -13.09 -17.08 3.73
CA GLU A 169 -14.36 -16.47 3.36
C GLU A 169 -14.91 -15.66 4.54
N TYR A 170 -15.67 -14.60 4.22
CA TYR A 170 -16.33 -13.82 5.25
C TYR A 170 -17.36 -14.66 6.00
N ASP A 171 -17.24 -14.66 7.32
CA ASP A 171 -18.19 -15.31 8.23
C ASP A 171 -18.50 -14.37 9.40
N ASN A 172 -19.77 -14.07 9.61
CA ASN A 172 -20.28 -13.27 10.72
C ASN A 172 -21.07 -14.08 11.75
N SER A 173 -21.06 -15.40 11.65
CA SER A 173 -21.77 -16.29 12.58
C SER A 173 -21.21 -16.21 14.00
N ASP A 174 -19.92 -15.94 14.12
CA ASP A 174 -19.24 -15.71 15.40
C ASP A 174 -18.96 -14.21 15.58
N ARG A 175 -19.73 -13.56 16.45
CA ARG A 175 -19.59 -12.12 16.75
C ARG A 175 -18.27 -11.77 17.45
N HIS A 176 -17.53 -12.75 17.96
CA HIS A 176 -16.28 -12.52 18.69
C HIS A 176 -15.05 -12.57 17.80
N HIS A 177 -15.13 -13.22 16.64
CA HIS A 177 -14.00 -13.39 15.73
C HIS A 177 -14.30 -12.74 14.37
N LEU A 178 -13.30 -12.05 13.82
CA LEU A 178 -13.39 -11.51 12.47
C LEU A 178 -12.71 -12.48 11.51
N GLN A 179 -13.49 -12.99 10.56
CA GLN A 179 -13.02 -13.87 9.50
C GLN A 179 -13.29 -13.26 8.13
N GLY A 180 -12.32 -13.31 7.23
CA GLY A 180 -12.43 -12.77 5.88
C GLY A 180 -11.39 -11.71 5.57
N SER A 181 -11.71 -10.88 4.60
CA SER A 181 -10.89 -9.72 4.21
C SER A 181 -11.64 -8.43 4.50
N PHE A 182 -10.97 -7.50 5.15
CA PHE A 182 -11.54 -6.24 5.61
C PHE A 182 -10.70 -5.09 5.11
N TYR A 183 -11.33 -3.94 4.90
CA TYR A 183 -10.64 -2.71 4.57
C TYR A 183 -11.08 -1.58 5.49
N ALA A 184 -10.19 -0.62 5.68
CA ALA A 184 -10.42 0.61 6.41
C ALA A 184 -9.66 1.77 5.76
N SER A 185 -10.07 2.98 6.10
CA SER A 185 -9.39 4.22 5.72
C SER A 185 -9.15 5.07 6.97
N SER A 186 -8.07 5.82 6.99
CA SER A 186 -7.76 6.76 8.08
C SER A 186 -8.72 7.95 8.18
N ALA A 187 -9.49 8.22 7.12
CA ALA A 187 -10.29 9.44 6.96
C ALA A 187 -11.38 9.65 8.01
N TYR A 188 -11.73 8.65 8.77
CA TYR A 188 -12.87 8.72 9.69
C TYR A 188 -12.50 8.84 11.18
N GLY A 189 -11.25 8.98 11.54
CA GLY A 189 -10.83 9.11 12.95
C GLY A 189 -11.18 7.91 13.85
N ASN A 190 -12.09 7.06 13.40
CA ASN A 190 -12.42 5.78 13.99
C ASN A 190 -12.32 4.72 12.87
N LEU A 191 -11.41 3.79 13.03
CA LEU A 191 -11.19 2.73 12.03
C LEU A 191 -12.41 1.80 11.99
N ALA A 192 -13.36 2.14 11.12
CA ALA A 192 -14.48 1.27 10.80
C ALA A 192 -14.02 0.22 9.80
N TYR A 193 -14.15 -1.04 10.17
CA TYR A 193 -13.80 -2.18 9.33
C TYR A 193 -14.99 -2.58 8.49
N ASN A 194 -14.82 -2.46 7.15
CA ASN A 194 -15.78 -2.96 6.18
C ASN A 194 -15.21 -4.26 5.59
N HIS A 195 -16.04 -5.26 5.37
CA HIS A 195 -15.62 -6.48 4.68
C HIS A 195 -15.75 -6.32 3.17
N PHE A 196 -14.85 -6.97 2.44
CA PHE A 196 -14.99 -7.10 0.98
C PHE A 196 -16.15 -8.06 0.67
N ARG A 197 -16.97 -7.69 -0.31
CA ARG A 197 -18.04 -8.52 -0.85
C ARG A 197 -17.60 -9.07 -2.19
N GLU A 198 -17.81 -10.36 -2.41
CA GLU A 198 -17.70 -10.94 -3.73
C GLU A 198 -18.98 -10.63 -4.51
N GLU A 199 -18.92 -9.68 -5.42
CA GLU A 199 -20.10 -9.26 -6.19
C GLU A 199 -20.20 -9.97 -7.53
N ASN A 200 -19.06 -10.25 -8.20
CA ASN A 200 -19.06 -10.89 -9.50
C ASN A 200 -17.79 -11.71 -9.74
N LYS A 201 -17.89 -13.03 -9.62
CA LYS A 201 -16.74 -13.94 -9.81
C LYS A 201 -16.22 -13.94 -11.26
N GLU A 202 -17.08 -13.72 -12.25
CA GLU A 202 -16.71 -13.70 -13.67
C GLU A 202 -15.86 -12.46 -13.96
N GLU A 203 -16.30 -11.28 -13.51
CA GLU A 203 -15.53 -10.03 -13.65
C GLU A 203 -14.18 -10.12 -12.90
N MET A 204 -14.17 -10.65 -11.69
CA MET A 204 -12.93 -10.85 -10.92
C MET A 204 -11.97 -11.76 -11.67
N THR A 205 -12.46 -12.85 -12.24
CA THR A 205 -11.63 -13.80 -13.01
C THR A 205 -11.09 -13.14 -14.29
N ALA A 206 -11.84 -12.26 -14.93
CA ALA A 206 -11.41 -11.56 -16.14
C ALA A 206 -10.26 -10.55 -15.86
N ILE A 207 -10.19 -9.99 -14.65
CA ILE A 207 -9.15 -9.04 -14.26
C ILE A 207 -7.85 -9.75 -13.89
N VAL A 208 -7.94 -10.97 -13.35
CA VAL A 208 -6.77 -11.72 -12.88
C VAL A 208 -6.01 -12.35 -14.05
N GLY A 209 -4.85 -11.81 -14.35
CA GLY A 209 -3.97 -12.34 -15.40
C GLY A 209 -3.42 -13.74 -15.08
N PRO A 210 -2.78 -14.38 -16.09
CA PRO A 210 -2.18 -15.69 -15.91
C PRO A 210 -1.05 -15.67 -14.88
N ARG A 211 -0.74 -16.82 -14.32
CA ARG A 211 0.44 -16.99 -13.47
C ARG A 211 1.72 -16.81 -14.30
N ASN A 212 2.71 -16.16 -13.71
CA ASN A 212 4.05 -16.04 -14.25
C ASN A 212 5.02 -16.74 -13.30
N GLU A 213 5.46 -17.93 -13.64
CA GLU A 213 6.32 -18.76 -12.79
C GLU A 213 7.68 -18.12 -12.49
N GLU A 214 8.23 -17.35 -13.40
CA GLU A 214 9.51 -16.67 -13.17
C GLU A 214 9.36 -15.58 -12.11
N THR A 215 8.34 -14.75 -12.24
CA THR A 215 7.99 -13.72 -11.24
C THR A 215 7.68 -14.35 -9.89
N GLU A 216 6.92 -15.43 -9.86
CA GLU A 216 6.60 -16.15 -8.62
C GLU A 216 7.84 -16.71 -7.94
N ARG A 217 8.72 -17.39 -8.69
CA ARG A 217 9.99 -17.90 -8.17
C ARG A 217 10.91 -16.80 -7.66
N PHE A 218 10.93 -15.65 -8.35
CA PHE A 218 11.68 -14.48 -7.89
C PHE A 218 11.16 -13.97 -6.55
N ILE A 219 9.84 -13.74 -6.43
CA ILE A 219 9.21 -13.26 -5.20
C ILE A 219 9.42 -14.23 -4.03
N LEU A 220 9.23 -15.54 -4.26
CA LEU A 220 9.44 -16.54 -3.23
C LEU A 220 10.88 -16.53 -2.71
N ARG A 221 11.87 -16.52 -3.62
CA ARG A 221 13.27 -16.47 -3.26
C ARG A 221 13.62 -15.19 -2.50
N ASP A 222 13.13 -14.06 -2.97
CA ASP A 222 13.37 -12.75 -2.35
C ASP A 222 12.83 -12.70 -0.92
N ASN A 223 11.74 -13.39 -0.64
CA ASN A 223 11.12 -13.46 0.69
C ASN A 223 11.53 -14.68 1.52
N ASN A 224 12.54 -15.44 1.08
CA ASN A 224 13.01 -16.68 1.71
C ASN A 224 11.89 -17.73 1.92
N LEU A 225 10.97 -17.80 0.97
CA LEU A 225 9.87 -18.78 0.96
C LEU A 225 10.19 -19.92 -0.02
N THR A 226 9.89 -21.15 0.38
CA THR A 226 10.14 -22.34 -0.45
C THR A 226 8.96 -22.71 -1.34
N SER A 227 7.76 -22.27 -0.96
CA SER A 227 6.55 -22.59 -1.70
C SER A 227 5.49 -21.51 -1.51
N TYR A 228 4.60 -21.42 -2.47
CA TYR A 228 3.41 -20.60 -2.41
C TYR A 228 2.21 -21.49 -2.07
N TYR A 229 1.63 -21.25 -0.92
CA TYR A 229 0.35 -21.84 -0.57
C TYR A 229 -0.75 -20.90 -1.08
N GLY A 230 -0.94 -20.89 -2.39
CA GLY A 230 -2.17 -20.37 -2.96
C GLY A 230 -3.30 -21.32 -2.57
N SER A 231 -4.47 -20.78 -2.27
CA SER A 231 -5.69 -21.58 -2.19
C SER A 231 -5.70 -22.54 -3.36
N GLY A 232 -5.80 -23.84 -3.08
CA GLY A 232 -5.93 -24.84 -4.13
C GLY A 232 -7.01 -24.43 -5.11
N GLU A 233 -6.75 -24.74 -6.36
CA GLU A 233 -7.71 -24.68 -7.45
C GLU A 233 -9.02 -25.36 -7.08
#